data_1147cae2acc141164acf728d25e46dcd
#
_entry.id   1147cae2acc141164acf728d25e46dcd
#
_cell.length_a   1.000
_cell.length_b   1.000
_cell.length_c   1.000
_cell.angle_alpha   90.00
_cell.angle_beta   90.00
_cell.angle_gamma   90.00
#
_symmetry.space_group_name_H-M   'P 1'
#
loop_
_entity.id
_entity.type
_entity.pdbx_description
1 polymer ?
#
loop_
_entity_poly.entity_id
_entity_poly.type
_entity_poly.pdbx_seq_one_letter_code
_entity_poly.pdbx_strand_id
1 'polypeptide(L)'
;SLHDALPISQSGMLQFFVGDDDLYGLDFDHPSEQKNWRIVYHEKIDASVTAEAVEAMGIPVPPDNEEVYSPVFRSCVFRLVKQDTWIGPHNWESFGTLAKEIASDMFGESDFEYAPDVFGEEQFQIIQDELWGTACSQLLGHPFFTQEDVREEGSRYDTLLFQLDSETVDEEEITMWGDCGVGNFFINAE
;
A
#
# COMPACT_ATOMS: atom_id res chain seq x y z
N SER A 1 0.85 8.71 -17.97
CA SER A 1 2.11 9.16 -17.37
C SER A 1 1.83 9.55 -15.93
N LEU A 2 2.79 9.41 -15.03
CA LEU A 2 2.67 9.85 -13.62
C LEU A 2 2.26 11.34 -13.48
N HIS A 3 2.39 12.13 -14.55
CA HIS A 3 1.97 13.52 -14.60
C HIS A 3 0.46 13.73 -14.77
N ASP A 4 -0.26 12.72 -15.19
CA ASP A 4 -1.69 12.85 -15.50
C ASP A 4 -2.58 12.26 -14.40
N ALA A 5 -2.00 11.56 -13.44
CA ALA A 5 -2.77 10.72 -12.52
C ALA A 5 -3.06 11.34 -11.14
N LEU A 6 -2.29 12.34 -10.69
CA LEU A 6 -2.52 12.92 -9.35
C LEU A 6 -2.16 14.41 -9.28
N PRO A 7 -2.92 15.20 -8.50
CA PRO A 7 -2.55 16.55 -8.12
C PRO A 7 -1.42 16.58 -7.07
N ILE A 8 -0.58 15.55 -7.01
CA ILE A 8 0.59 15.55 -6.15
C ILE A 8 1.61 16.50 -6.75
N SER A 9 2.05 17.46 -5.95
CA SER A 9 3.09 18.41 -6.34
C SER A 9 4.31 17.68 -6.89
N GLN A 10 4.92 18.25 -7.94
CA GLN A 10 6.14 17.70 -8.56
C GLN A 10 7.40 17.89 -7.69
N SER A 11 7.25 18.44 -6.51
CA SER A 11 8.34 18.74 -5.58
C SER A 11 7.85 18.69 -4.15
N GLY A 12 8.73 18.45 -3.21
CA GLY A 12 8.40 18.38 -1.80
C GLY A 12 8.85 17.06 -1.16
N MET A 13 8.35 16.80 0.03
CA MET A 13 8.66 15.59 0.79
C MET A 13 7.36 15.06 1.42
N LEU A 14 7.14 13.77 1.30
CA LEU A 14 6.13 13.04 2.06
C LEU A 14 6.81 12.28 3.19
N GLN A 15 6.22 12.38 4.38
CA GLN A 15 6.61 11.58 5.53
C GLN A 15 5.41 10.75 5.97
N PHE A 16 5.67 9.48 6.28
CA PHE A 16 4.70 8.52 6.77
C PHE A 16 5.10 8.14 8.19
N PHE A 17 4.18 8.28 9.12
CA PHE A 17 4.36 7.92 10.52
C PHE A 17 3.33 6.88 10.88
N VAL A 18 3.74 5.86 11.59
CA VAL A 18 2.89 4.78 12.09
C VAL A 18 2.98 4.69 13.60
N GLY A 19 1.94 4.16 14.24
CA GLY A 19 1.89 3.98 15.69
C GLY A 19 2.76 2.82 16.16
N ASP A 20 3.12 2.86 17.43
CA ASP A 20 3.84 1.79 18.12
C ASP A 20 2.80 0.90 18.83
N ASP A 21 2.01 0.20 18.04
CA ASP A 21 1.02 -0.79 18.47
C ASP A 21 0.93 -1.92 17.41
N ASP A 22 0.23 -2.99 17.72
CA ASP A 22 0.10 -4.19 16.89
C ASP A 22 -0.66 -3.96 15.57
N LEU A 23 -1.32 -2.81 15.42
CA LEU A 23 -2.00 -2.37 14.20
C LEU A 23 -1.30 -1.18 13.53
N TYR A 24 -0.12 -0.79 14.03
CA TYR A 24 0.67 0.33 13.51
C TYR A 24 -0.09 1.65 13.47
N GLY A 25 -1.03 1.81 14.41
CA GLY A 25 -1.87 3.00 14.54
C GLY A 25 -3.17 2.96 13.75
N LEU A 26 -3.48 1.87 13.04
CA LEU A 26 -4.75 1.72 12.32
C LEU A 26 -5.89 1.51 13.32
N ASP A 27 -6.96 2.27 13.14
CA ASP A 27 -8.26 2.10 13.78
C ASP A 27 -9.26 1.61 12.73
N PHE A 28 -9.73 0.36 12.84
CA PHE A 28 -10.65 -0.22 11.86
C PHE A 28 -12.01 0.47 11.83
N ASP A 29 -12.44 1.04 12.96
CA ASP A 29 -13.72 1.78 13.03
C ASP A 29 -13.56 3.19 12.40
N HIS A 30 -12.36 3.75 12.43
CA HIS A 30 -12.06 5.10 11.95
C HIS A 30 -10.74 5.15 11.15
N PRO A 31 -10.61 4.38 10.06
CA PRO A 31 -9.34 4.19 9.36
C PRO A 31 -8.77 5.47 8.72
N SER A 32 -9.60 6.49 8.51
CA SER A 32 -9.16 7.78 7.97
C SER A 32 -8.75 8.82 9.02
N GLU A 33 -8.93 8.52 10.30
CA GLU A 33 -8.51 9.42 11.39
C GLU A 33 -7.01 9.28 11.64
N GLN A 34 -6.23 10.30 11.26
CA GLN A 34 -4.79 10.37 11.50
C GLN A 34 -4.47 10.66 12.97
N LYS A 35 -4.89 9.78 13.86
CA LYS A 35 -4.72 9.91 15.30
C LYS A 35 -3.44 9.26 15.78
N ASN A 36 -3.23 7.99 15.41
CA ASN A 36 -2.08 7.19 15.78
C ASN A 36 -1.15 6.91 14.58
N TRP A 37 -1.52 7.31 13.39
CA TRP A 37 -0.69 7.33 12.21
C TRP A 37 -0.81 8.69 11.52
N ARG A 38 0.11 9.05 10.62
CA ARG A 38 0.04 10.34 9.92
C ARG A 38 0.81 10.33 8.61
N ILE A 39 0.25 11.03 7.61
CA ILE A 39 0.95 11.42 6.41
C ILE A 39 1.14 12.94 6.47
N VAL A 40 2.38 13.40 6.28
CA VAL A 40 2.71 14.82 6.24
C VAL A 40 3.35 15.15 4.90
N TYR A 41 2.81 16.14 4.22
CA TYR A 41 3.39 16.70 3.01
C TYR A 41 4.06 18.03 3.31
N HIS A 42 5.34 18.13 2.93
CA HIS A 42 6.11 19.36 3.00
C HIS A 42 6.34 19.89 1.59
N GLU A 43 5.64 20.94 1.20
CA GLU A 43 5.79 21.58 -0.11
C GLU A 43 7.23 22.10 -0.29
N LYS A 44 7.83 22.60 0.78
CA LYS A 44 9.20 23.11 0.81
C LYS A 44 10.01 22.35 1.84
N ILE A 45 11.12 21.77 1.39
CA ILE A 45 12.06 21.11 2.28
C ILE A 45 12.89 22.17 2.97
N ASP A 46 12.87 22.22 4.30
CA ASP A 46 13.74 23.08 5.07
C ASP A 46 15.12 22.44 5.23
N ALA A 47 16.05 22.86 4.37
CA ALA A 47 17.41 22.34 4.39
C ALA A 47 18.23 22.76 5.65
N SER A 48 17.68 23.62 6.52
CA SER A 48 18.31 23.96 7.80
C SER A 48 18.07 22.90 8.89
N VAL A 49 17.09 22.00 8.69
CA VAL A 49 16.85 20.88 9.60
C VAL A 49 17.90 19.81 9.33
N THR A 50 18.84 19.67 10.24
CA THR A 50 19.92 18.66 10.16
C THR A 50 19.64 17.50 11.14
N ALA A 51 20.40 16.39 10.99
CA ALA A 51 20.31 15.27 11.91
C ALA A 51 20.57 15.71 13.37
N GLU A 52 21.57 16.59 13.58
CA GLU A 52 21.91 17.13 14.89
C GLU A 52 20.77 17.99 15.47
N ALA A 53 20.04 18.73 14.61
CA ALA A 53 18.88 19.50 15.05
C ALA A 53 17.73 18.59 15.50
N VAL A 54 17.52 17.45 14.81
CA VAL A 54 16.52 16.46 15.18
C VAL A 54 16.92 15.74 16.48
N GLU A 55 18.18 15.33 16.62
CA GLU A 55 18.70 14.74 17.86
C GLU A 55 18.53 15.67 19.07
N ALA A 56 18.78 16.99 18.86
CA ALA A 56 18.62 18.00 19.89
C ALA A 56 17.17 18.23 20.33
N MET A 57 16.17 17.76 19.57
CA MET A 57 14.76 17.78 19.97
C MET A 57 14.48 16.82 21.14
N GLY A 58 15.36 15.87 21.40
CA GLY A 58 15.22 14.91 22.48
C GLY A 58 13.99 14.01 22.30
N ILE A 59 13.71 13.60 21.07
CA ILE A 59 12.59 12.68 20.79
C ILE A 59 12.89 11.39 21.56
N PRO A 60 11.95 10.94 22.42
CA PRO A 60 12.14 9.72 23.18
C PRO A 60 12.40 8.53 22.26
N VAL A 61 13.45 7.79 22.55
CA VAL A 61 13.72 6.48 21.94
C VAL A 61 13.26 5.42 22.94
N PRO A 62 12.45 4.44 22.55
CA PRO A 62 12.07 3.34 23.44
C PRO A 62 13.29 2.66 24.03
N PRO A 63 13.24 2.22 25.31
CA PRO A 63 14.31 1.44 25.91
C PRO A 63 14.55 0.13 25.17
N ASP A 64 15.80 -0.34 25.08
CA ASP A 64 16.18 -1.60 24.40
C ASP A 64 15.45 -2.86 24.91
N ASN A 65 14.80 -2.77 26.05
CA ASN A 65 14.07 -3.88 26.69
C ASN A 65 12.55 -3.79 26.54
N GLU A 66 12.04 -2.79 25.83
CA GLU A 66 10.62 -2.68 25.47
C GLU A 66 10.41 -3.26 24.07
N GLU A 67 9.31 -3.98 23.92
CA GLU A 67 8.85 -4.44 22.63
C GLU A 67 8.35 -3.23 21.85
N VAL A 68 8.96 -2.97 20.70
CA VAL A 68 8.61 -1.86 19.82
C VAL A 68 7.96 -2.43 18.57
N TYR A 69 6.72 -2.06 18.33
CA TYR A 69 5.99 -2.42 17.12
C TYR A 69 6.37 -1.47 16.00
N SER A 70 7.50 -1.72 15.37
CA SER A 70 7.95 -0.97 14.19
C SER A 70 8.03 -1.89 12.99
N PRO A 71 7.41 -1.55 11.86
CA PRO A 71 7.55 -2.34 10.65
C PRO A 71 8.90 -2.09 9.95
N VAL A 72 9.72 -1.16 10.45
CA VAL A 72 11.02 -0.82 9.87
C VAL A 72 12.13 -1.14 10.86
N PHE A 73 12.93 -2.15 10.54
CA PHE A 73 14.05 -2.60 11.39
C PHE A 73 15.36 -1.93 11.03
N ARG A 74 15.51 -1.49 9.77
CA ARG A 74 16.75 -0.90 9.28
C ARG A 74 16.49 0.30 8.36
N SER A 75 17.36 1.29 8.45
CA SER A 75 17.36 2.39 7.49
C SER A 75 17.78 1.90 6.12
N CYS A 76 16.98 2.19 5.11
CA CYS A 76 17.26 1.84 3.72
C CYS A 76 16.91 3.00 2.78
N VAL A 77 17.40 2.93 1.57
CA VAL A 77 17.09 3.88 0.50
C VAL A 77 16.54 3.12 -0.69
N PHE A 78 15.33 3.44 -1.08
CA PHE A 78 14.71 2.85 -2.27
C PHE A 78 15.14 3.60 -3.53
N ARG A 79 15.41 2.83 -4.57
CA ARG A 79 15.53 3.35 -5.92
C ARG A 79 14.24 3.11 -6.68
N LEU A 80 13.50 4.17 -6.98
CA LEU A 80 12.27 4.06 -7.75
C LEU A 80 12.57 3.69 -9.21
N VAL A 81 11.84 2.68 -9.70
CA VAL A 81 11.88 2.22 -11.09
C VAL A 81 10.45 2.30 -11.62
N LYS A 82 10.28 2.91 -12.80
CA LYS A 82 8.96 2.94 -13.43
C LYS A 82 8.58 1.53 -13.88
N GLN A 83 7.40 1.09 -13.46
CA GLN A 83 6.83 -0.20 -13.80
C GLN A 83 5.36 -0.04 -14.14
N ASP A 84 4.87 -0.84 -15.08
CA ASP A 84 3.44 -0.98 -15.32
C ASP A 84 2.89 -2.00 -14.30
N THR A 85 1.78 -1.67 -13.66
CA THR A 85 1.09 -2.53 -12.70
C THR A 85 -0.27 -2.94 -13.27
N TRP A 86 -0.73 -4.12 -12.89
CA TRP A 86 -1.98 -4.70 -13.37
C TRP A 86 -2.89 -4.99 -12.17
N ILE A 87 -4.20 -4.94 -12.40
CA ILE A 87 -5.16 -5.48 -11.45
C ILE A 87 -5.04 -7.01 -11.52
N GLY A 88 -4.45 -7.61 -10.49
CA GLY A 88 -4.29 -9.06 -10.41
C GLY A 88 -5.34 -9.73 -9.52
N PRO A 89 -5.42 -11.07 -9.55
CA PRO A 89 -6.36 -11.85 -8.75
C PRO A 89 -6.25 -11.67 -7.23
N HIS A 90 -5.10 -11.18 -6.73
CA HIS A 90 -4.89 -10.82 -5.33
C HIS A 90 -5.71 -9.60 -4.88
N ASN A 91 -6.12 -8.75 -5.80
CA ASN A 91 -7.07 -7.66 -5.59
C ASN A 91 -8.45 -8.12 -6.07
N TRP A 92 -8.99 -9.11 -5.42
CA TRP A 92 -10.09 -9.88 -5.95
C TRP A 92 -11.41 -9.13 -6.08
N GLU A 93 -11.66 -8.07 -5.32
CA GLU A 93 -12.83 -7.23 -5.53
C GLU A 93 -12.76 -6.46 -6.85
N SER A 94 -11.65 -5.74 -7.07
CA SER A 94 -11.43 -4.99 -8.33
C SER A 94 -11.28 -5.93 -9.51
N PHE A 95 -10.59 -7.07 -9.31
CA PHE A 95 -10.45 -8.08 -10.35
C PHE A 95 -11.78 -8.78 -10.66
N GLY A 96 -12.58 -9.09 -9.64
CA GLY A 96 -13.91 -9.66 -9.79
C GLY A 96 -14.86 -8.72 -10.54
N THR A 97 -14.82 -7.43 -10.24
CA THR A 97 -15.59 -6.41 -10.97
C THR A 97 -15.18 -6.34 -12.44
N LEU A 98 -13.89 -6.28 -12.73
CA LEU A 98 -13.36 -6.30 -14.10
C LEU A 98 -13.74 -7.59 -14.85
N ALA A 99 -13.66 -8.74 -14.19
CA ALA A 99 -14.06 -10.02 -14.76
C ALA A 99 -15.54 -10.05 -15.15
N LYS A 100 -16.40 -9.50 -14.30
CA LYS A 100 -17.85 -9.36 -14.58
C LYS A 100 -18.14 -8.41 -15.74
N GLU A 101 -17.42 -7.29 -15.83
CA GLU A 101 -17.53 -6.36 -16.97
C GLU A 101 -17.13 -7.05 -18.27
N ILE A 102 -16.01 -7.77 -18.29
CA ILE A 102 -15.57 -8.55 -19.46
C ILE A 102 -16.59 -9.62 -19.82
N ALA A 103 -17.15 -10.33 -18.85
CA ALA A 103 -18.18 -11.34 -19.10
C ALA A 103 -19.45 -10.73 -19.70
N SER A 104 -19.88 -9.58 -19.17
CA SER A 104 -21.03 -8.85 -19.70
C SER A 104 -20.83 -8.42 -21.15
N ASP A 105 -19.64 -7.92 -21.47
CA ASP A 105 -19.30 -7.49 -22.84
C ASP A 105 -19.21 -8.66 -23.82
N MET A 106 -18.69 -9.80 -23.37
CA MET A 106 -18.47 -10.99 -24.21
C MET A 106 -19.71 -11.85 -24.39
N PHE A 107 -20.53 -11.99 -23.36
CA PHE A 107 -21.64 -12.96 -23.30
C PHE A 107 -23.00 -12.33 -23.11
N GLY A 108 -23.09 -11.02 -22.85
CA GLY A 108 -24.36 -10.28 -22.72
C GLY A 108 -25.09 -10.44 -21.39
N GLU A 109 -24.61 -11.28 -20.49
CA GLU A 109 -25.13 -11.45 -19.13
C GLU A 109 -23.97 -11.71 -18.17
N SER A 110 -24.08 -11.18 -16.94
CA SER A 110 -23.06 -11.32 -15.89
C SER A 110 -23.69 -11.80 -14.60
N ASP A 111 -24.25 -13.02 -14.61
CA ASP A 111 -24.82 -13.66 -13.42
C ASP A 111 -23.75 -14.47 -12.65
N PHE A 112 -22.48 -14.15 -12.91
CA PHE A 112 -21.35 -14.80 -12.26
C PHE A 112 -21.07 -14.15 -10.89
N GLU A 113 -20.94 -14.98 -9.87
CA GLU A 113 -20.62 -14.52 -8.52
C GLU A 113 -19.11 -14.29 -8.35
N TYR A 114 -18.30 -15.15 -8.95
CA TYR A 114 -16.85 -15.15 -8.80
C TYR A 114 -16.11 -15.14 -10.14
N ALA A 115 -14.90 -14.57 -10.16
CA ALA A 115 -14.07 -14.55 -11.37
C ALA A 115 -13.78 -15.95 -11.97
N PRO A 116 -13.55 -17.02 -11.20
CA PRO A 116 -13.42 -18.38 -11.74
C PRO A 116 -14.65 -18.83 -12.55
N ASP A 117 -15.85 -18.41 -12.17
CA ASP A 117 -17.08 -18.78 -12.87
C ASP A 117 -17.12 -18.15 -14.29
N VAL A 118 -16.50 -16.97 -14.44
CA VAL A 118 -16.41 -16.27 -15.74
C VAL A 118 -15.47 -16.99 -16.70
N PHE A 119 -14.28 -17.37 -16.21
CA PHE A 119 -13.20 -17.87 -17.05
C PHE A 119 -13.14 -19.41 -17.09
N GLY A 120 -13.73 -20.09 -16.10
CA GLY A 120 -13.51 -21.49 -15.81
C GLY A 120 -12.20 -21.72 -15.04
N GLU A 121 -12.15 -22.81 -14.27
CA GLU A 121 -11.04 -23.08 -13.33
C GLU A 121 -9.67 -23.12 -14.01
N GLU A 122 -9.55 -23.77 -15.17
CA GLU A 122 -8.27 -23.95 -15.89
C GLU A 122 -7.74 -22.59 -16.39
N GLN A 123 -8.60 -21.77 -16.99
CA GLN A 123 -8.23 -20.46 -17.50
C GLN A 123 -7.94 -19.49 -16.37
N PHE A 124 -8.70 -19.57 -15.28
CA PHE A 124 -8.46 -18.74 -14.11
C PHE A 124 -7.13 -19.08 -13.43
N GLN A 125 -6.73 -20.36 -13.40
CA GLN A 125 -5.41 -20.76 -12.91
C GLN A 125 -4.28 -20.15 -13.75
N ILE A 126 -4.41 -20.13 -15.08
CA ILE A 126 -3.44 -19.46 -15.95
C ILE A 126 -3.38 -17.95 -15.66
N ILE A 127 -4.53 -17.31 -15.47
CA ILE A 127 -4.60 -15.89 -15.09
C ILE A 127 -3.90 -15.66 -13.75
N GLN A 128 -4.13 -16.52 -12.77
CA GLN A 128 -3.46 -16.44 -11.49
C GLN A 128 -1.94 -16.56 -11.64
N ASP A 129 -1.47 -17.55 -12.38
CA ASP A 129 -0.03 -17.80 -12.55
C ASP A 129 0.68 -16.62 -13.27
N GLU A 130 0.01 -15.97 -14.22
CA GLU A 130 0.57 -14.87 -15.02
C GLU A 130 0.40 -13.49 -14.37
N LEU A 131 -0.71 -13.26 -13.63
CA LEU A 131 -1.08 -11.96 -13.10
C LEU A 131 -1.10 -11.91 -11.57
N TRP A 132 -0.71 -12.99 -10.88
CA TRP A 132 -0.78 -13.03 -9.43
C TRP A 132 0.02 -11.88 -8.78
N GLY A 133 0.95 -11.31 -9.39
CA GLY A 133 1.75 -10.24 -8.86
C GLY A 133 2.43 -10.63 -7.53
N THR A 134 3.56 -10.11 -7.28
CA THR A 134 4.19 -10.16 -5.96
C THR A 134 3.95 -8.82 -5.27
N ALA A 135 3.73 -8.84 -3.96
CA ALA A 135 3.81 -7.63 -3.16
C ALA A 135 5.13 -6.94 -3.45
N CYS A 136 5.13 -5.64 -3.49
CA CYS A 136 6.34 -4.83 -3.64
C CYS A 136 6.12 -3.45 -3.02
N SER A 137 7.20 -2.81 -2.61
CA SER A 137 7.16 -1.42 -2.20
C SER A 137 6.97 -0.54 -3.43
N GLN A 138 5.90 0.28 -3.46
CA GLN A 138 5.54 1.08 -4.64
C GLN A 138 4.88 2.40 -4.30
N LEU A 139 4.99 3.34 -5.22
CA LEU A 139 4.21 4.56 -5.24
C LEU A 139 3.16 4.46 -6.34
N LEU A 140 1.90 4.71 -5.99
CA LEU A 140 0.77 4.61 -6.92
C LEU A 140 0.57 3.17 -7.45
N GLY A 141 -0.24 3.03 -8.48
CA GLY A 141 -0.56 1.73 -9.08
C GLY A 141 -1.68 1.01 -8.33
N HIS A 142 -1.75 -0.30 -8.53
CA HIS A 142 -2.75 -1.15 -7.89
C HIS A 142 -2.21 -1.71 -6.58
N PRO A 143 -2.98 -1.58 -5.47
CA PRO A 143 -2.54 -2.11 -4.18
C PRO A 143 -2.48 -3.63 -4.18
N PHE A 144 -1.58 -4.17 -3.38
CA PHE A 144 -1.60 -5.58 -2.97
C PHE A 144 -2.21 -5.68 -1.58
N PHE A 145 -3.08 -6.66 -1.37
CA PHE A 145 -3.65 -6.99 -0.07
C PHE A 145 -3.26 -8.42 0.29
N THR A 146 -2.70 -8.61 1.47
CA THR A 146 -2.33 -9.94 1.96
C THR A 146 -3.56 -10.80 2.24
N GLN A 147 -4.66 -10.16 2.63
CA GLN A 147 -5.95 -10.79 2.89
C GLN A 147 -7.01 -10.14 2.01
N GLU A 148 -7.74 -9.19 2.54
CA GLU A 148 -8.82 -8.47 1.84
C GLU A 148 -8.62 -6.96 1.93
N ASP A 149 -9.29 -6.24 1.05
CA ASP A 149 -9.35 -4.78 1.13
C ASP A 149 -10.26 -4.37 2.28
N VAL A 150 -9.69 -3.75 3.30
CA VAL A 150 -10.43 -3.31 4.50
C VAL A 150 -11.20 -2.01 4.30
N ARG A 151 -11.08 -1.38 3.13
CA ARG A 151 -11.84 -0.17 2.82
C ARG A 151 -13.30 -0.52 2.53
N GLU A 152 -14.21 0.33 2.95
CA GLU A 152 -15.62 0.21 2.58
C GLU A 152 -15.80 0.40 1.07
N GLU A 153 -16.76 -0.34 0.48
CA GLU A 153 -17.15 -0.14 -0.91
C GLU A 153 -17.57 1.32 -1.16
N GLY A 154 -17.02 1.93 -2.20
CA GLY A 154 -17.23 3.33 -2.50
C GLY A 154 -16.46 4.31 -1.59
N SER A 155 -15.47 3.84 -0.87
CA SER A 155 -14.56 4.71 -0.12
C SER A 155 -13.98 5.80 -1.02
N ARG A 156 -13.99 7.04 -0.53
CA ARG A 156 -13.36 8.16 -1.23
C ARG A 156 -11.83 8.08 -1.27
N TYR A 157 -11.24 7.22 -0.45
CA TYR A 157 -9.80 6.97 -0.42
C TYR A 157 -9.49 5.80 -1.35
N ASP A 158 -9.62 6.03 -2.64
CA ASP A 158 -9.59 5.04 -3.70
C ASP A 158 -8.22 4.88 -4.36
N THR A 159 -7.33 5.84 -4.13
CA THR A 159 -6.04 5.89 -4.81
C THR A 159 -4.90 5.51 -3.86
N LEU A 160 -4.15 4.47 -4.23
CA LEU A 160 -2.92 4.11 -3.51
C LEU A 160 -1.88 5.22 -3.66
N LEU A 161 -1.47 5.81 -2.54
CA LEU A 161 -0.37 6.76 -2.51
C LEU A 161 0.97 6.05 -2.37
N PHE A 162 1.07 5.15 -1.41
CA PHE A 162 2.29 4.42 -1.09
C PHE A 162 1.96 3.05 -0.51
N GLN A 163 2.69 2.06 -0.93
CA GLN A 163 2.73 0.72 -0.37
C GLN A 163 4.15 0.41 0.07
N LEU A 164 4.29 -0.04 1.29
CA LEU A 164 5.55 -0.56 1.83
C LEU A 164 5.37 -2.04 2.11
N ASP A 165 6.14 -2.86 1.44
CA ASP A 165 6.12 -4.31 1.59
C ASP A 165 7.02 -4.78 2.73
N SER A 166 6.83 -6.01 3.16
CA SER A 166 7.76 -6.74 4.01
C SER A 166 8.95 -7.20 3.16
N GLU A 167 10.12 -6.63 3.40
CA GLU A 167 11.30 -6.76 2.56
C GLU A 167 12.45 -7.43 3.31
N THR A 168 13.04 -8.43 2.70
CA THR A 168 14.27 -9.09 3.17
C THR A 168 15.36 -8.93 2.12
N VAL A 169 16.52 -8.44 2.53
CA VAL A 169 17.70 -8.26 1.66
C VAL A 169 18.90 -8.96 2.28
N ASP A 170 19.57 -9.83 1.52
CA ASP A 170 20.72 -10.61 1.97
C ASP A 170 20.45 -11.37 3.29
N GLU A 171 19.28 -11.99 3.42
CA GLU A 171 18.80 -12.73 4.60
C GLU A 171 18.52 -11.84 5.85
N GLU A 172 18.57 -10.52 5.71
CA GLU A 172 18.24 -9.58 6.77
C GLU A 172 16.88 -8.91 6.50
N GLU A 173 16.01 -8.94 7.50
CA GLU A 173 14.73 -8.25 7.47
C GLU A 173 14.97 -6.73 7.52
N ILE A 174 14.48 -6.02 6.51
CA ILE A 174 14.53 -4.57 6.41
C ILE A 174 13.21 -3.98 6.91
N THR A 175 12.12 -4.53 6.42
CA THR A 175 10.76 -4.18 6.82
C THR A 175 9.94 -5.44 7.05
N MET A 176 9.01 -5.40 8.02
CA MET A 176 8.08 -6.50 8.30
C MET A 176 6.78 -5.94 8.89
N TRP A 177 5.68 -6.17 8.21
CA TRP A 177 4.34 -5.81 8.66
C TRP A 177 3.65 -7.05 9.25
N GLY A 178 3.62 -7.15 10.58
CA GLY A 178 3.07 -8.32 11.24
C GLY A 178 3.75 -9.60 10.76
N ASP A 179 2.97 -10.49 10.14
CA ASP A 179 3.46 -11.75 9.57
C ASP A 179 3.45 -11.68 8.03
N CYS A 180 4.46 -11.03 7.46
CA CYS A 180 4.63 -10.85 6.02
C CYS A 180 3.49 -10.04 5.33
N GLY A 181 2.95 -9.04 6.01
CA GLY A 181 1.94 -8.14 5.47
C GLY A 181 2.50 -7.01 4.62
N VAL A 182 1.61 -6.08 4.27
CA VAL A 182 1.94 -4.83 3.54
C VAL A 182 1.28 -3.64 4.20
N GLY A 183 1.98 -2.51 4.26
CA GLY A 183 1.43 -1.25 4.72
C GLY A 183 0.94 -0.42 3.54
N ASN A 184 -0.37 -0.20 3.44
CA ASN A 184 -1.00 0.57 2.37
C ASN A 184 -1.49 1.94 2.86
N PHE A 185 -1.12 3.00 2.15
CA PHE A 185 -1.57 4.35 2.41
C PHE A 185 -2.36 4.88 1.22
N PHE A 186 -3.61 5.25 1.47
CA PHE A 186 -4.53 5.71 0.43
C PHE A 186 -4.84 7.19 0.56
N ILE A 187 -5.15 7.82 -0.58
CA ILE A 187 -5.62 9.20 -0.65
C ILE A 187 -6.89 9.28 -1.50
N ASN A 188 -7.59 10.41 -1.37
CA ASN A 188 -8.57 10.85 -2.34
C ASN A 188 -7.84 11.57 -3.47
N ALA A 189 -8.07 11.17 -4.72
CA ALA A 189 -7.47 11.80 -5.90
C ALA A 189 -8.18 13.09 -6.34
N GLU A 190 -9.34 13.45 -5.76
CA GLU A 190 -10.11 14.67 -6.06
C GLU A 190 -9.59 15.92 -5.35
#